data_e9acfc778a6024e3cab46710536eb29f
#
_entry.id   e9acfc778a6024e3cab46710536eb29f
#
_cell.length_a   1.000
_cell.length_b   1.000
_cell.length_c   1.000
_cell.angle_alpha   90.00
_cell.angle_beta   90.00
_cell.angle_gamma   90.00
#
_symmetry.space_group_name_H-M   'P 1'
#
loop_
_entity.id
_entity.type
_entity.pdbx_description
1 polymer ?
#
loop_
_entity_poly.entity_id
_entity_poly.type
_entity_poly.pdbx_seq_one_letter_code
_entity_poly.pdbx_strand_id
1 'polypeptide(L)'
;SIKELAEAGGEIAEYTHKHPLGFLPASLLTVLLYKVVPMSVKQVQEEIDDIVADTLNILNRIYKGKYESDKRYLKELTEMAMLLAHSNISDADAIRQLGEGWTAEETWAIALFCAIRHIDSVENAIIASVNHDGDSDSTGSVCGNIMGAIYGYEHIKERNIFCPEGKKLEETLELSEIILALADDLSTGCIISEYDPIDTPEKRQWYERYCKMRPAGIHSISLPKNNQ
;
A
#
# COMPACT_ATOMS: atom_id res chain seq x y z
N SER A 1 -2.22 -18.48 -5.30
CA SER A 1 -2.63 -18.77 -3.91
C SER A 1 -2.23 -17.62 -2.98
N ILE A 2 -2.86 -17.51 -1.81
CA ILE A 2 -2.51 -16.49 -0.79
C ILE A 2 -1.03 -16.60 -0.35
N LYS A 3 -0.47 -17.81 -0.39
CA LYS A 3 0.93 -18.04 -0.10
C LYS A 3 1.82 -17.37 -1.15
N GLU A 4 1.58 -17.61 -2.42
CA GLU A 4 2.35 -17.00 -3.53
C GLU A 4 2.26 -15.48 -3.51
N LEU A 5 1.10 -14.93 -3.19
CA LEU A 5 0.92 -13.48 -3.05
C LEU A 5 1.75 -12.91 -1.89
N ALA A 6 1.70 -13.55 -0.73
CA ALA A 6 2.47 -13.10 0.43
C ALA A 6 3.99 -13.22 0.20
N GLU A 7 4.43 -14.32 -0.41
CA GLU A 7 5.82 -14.53 -0.78
C GLU A 7 6.27 -13.46 -1.81
N ALA A 8 5.47 -13.19 -2.85
CA ALA A 8 5.78 -12.16 -3.84
C ALA A 8 5.90 -10.75 -3.21
N GLY A 9 4.97 -10.38 -2.30
CA GLY A 9 5.06 -9.10 -1.59
C GLY A 9 6.33 -8.99 -0.74
N GLY A 10 6.70 -10.08 -0.06
CA GLY A 10 7.96 -10.15 0.68
C GLY A 10 9.19 -10.08 -0.20
N GLU A 11 9.23 -10.85 -1.29
CA GLU A 11 10.36 -10.89 -2.23
C GLU A 11 10.63 -9.51 -2.88
N ILE A 12 9.58 -8.77 -3.25
CA ILE A 12 9.73 -7.41 -3.79
C ILE A 12 10.42 -6.49 -2.78
N ALA A 13 10.00 -6.54 -1.52
CA ALA A 13 10.62 -5.72 -0.46
C ALA A 13 12.05 -6.21 -0.13
N GLU A 14 12.32 -7.51 -0.19
CA GLU A 14 13.64 -8.09 0.09
C GLU A 14 14.72 -7.61 -0.89
N TYR A 15 14.37 -7.21 -2.10
CA TYR A 15 15.33 -6.65 -3.04
C TYR A 15 16.10 -5.45 -2.48
N THR A 16 15.43 -4.63 -1.69
CA THR A 16 16.00 -3.42 -1.09
C THR A 16 16.21 -3.56 0.42
N HIS A 17 15.40 -4.36 1.12
CA HIS A 17 15.38 -4.51 2.57
C HIS A 17 15.54 -5.97 2.98
N LYS A 18 16.78 -6.46 3.00
CA LYS A 18 17.10 -7.89 3.24
C LYS A 18 16.87 -8.38 4.67
N HIS A 19 16.69 -7.49 5.65
CA HIS A 19 16.36 -7.88 7.02
C HIS A 19 14.92 -8.41 7.10
N PRO A 20 14.63 -9.47 7.88
CA PRO A 20 13.27 -10.01 7.97
C PRO A 20 12.20 -8.98 8.32
N LEU A 21 12.47 -8.06 9.25
CA LEU A 21 11.56 -6.95 9.55
C LEU A 21 11.41 -5.92 8.41
N GLY A 22 12.29 -5.94 7.41
CA GLY A 22 12.14 -5.10 6.21
C GLY A 22 11.17 -5.67 5.19
N PHE A 23 10.96 -6.99 5.12
CA PHE A 23 10.12 -7.62 4.10
C PHE A 23 8.88 -8.36 4.66
N LEU A 24 8.91 -8.88 5.89
CA LEU A 24 7.74 -9.52 6.50
C LEU A 24 6.52 -8.59 6.61
N PRO A 25 6.66 -7.29 6.94
CA PRO A 25 5.54 -6.34 6.91
C PRO A 25 4.91 -6.19 5.52
N ALA A 26 5.70 -6.24 4.45
CA ALA A 26 5.17 -6.20 3.08
C ALA A 26 4.35 -7.47 2.75
N SER A 27 4.79 -8.65 3.22
CA SER A 27 3.99 -9.87 3.14
C SER A 27 2.67 -9.74 3.91
N LEU A 28 2.68 -9.13 5.11
CA LEU A 28 1.45 -8.88 5.89
C LEU A 28 0.51 -7.95 5.15
N LEU A 29 1.02 -6.83 4.64
CA LEU A 29 0.22 -5.87 3.87
C LEU A 29 -0.44 -6.56 2.67
N THR A 30 0.31 -7.34 1.91
CA THR A 30 -0.21 -8.07 0.74
C THR A 30 -1.35 -9.01 1.12
N VAL A 31 -1.21 -9.76 2.23
CA VAL A 31 -2.26 -10.66 2.72
C VAL A 31 -3.48 -9.88 3.19
N LEU A 32 -3.29 -8.79 3.94
CA LEU A 32 -4.38 -7.93 4.41
C LEU A 32 -5.17 -7.37 3.22
N LEU A 33 -4.50 -6.76 2.24
CA LEU A 33 -5.14 -6.19 1.06
C LEU A 33 -5.92 -7.25 0.28
N TYR A 34 -5.35 -8.43 0.06
CA TYR A 34 -6.03 -9.55 -0.60
C TYR A 34 -7.33 -9.96 0.11
N LYS A 35 -7.36 -9.87 1.44
CA LYS A 35 -8.55 -10.22 2.22
C LYS A 35 -9.62 -9.13 2.19
N VAL A 36 -9.24 -7.87 2.29
CA VAL A 36 -10.21 -6.77 2.41
C VAL A 36 -10.82 -6.34 1.08
N VAL A 37 -10.09 -6.43 -0.04
CA VAL A 37 -10.55 -6.00 -1.37
C VAL A 37 -11.90 -6.63 -1.80
N PRO A 38 -12.17 -7.93 -1.60
CA PRO A 38 -13.45 -8.52 -1.99
C PRO A 38 -14.59 -8.26 -1.00
N MET A 39 -14.31 -7.63 0.15
CA MET A 39 -15.29 -7.41 1.21
C MET A 39 -15.99 -6.06 1.07
N SER A 40 -17.21 -5.95 1.58
CA SER A 40 -17.84 -4.63 1.72
C SER A 40 -17.22 -3.85 2.88
N VAL A 41 -17.26 -2.52 2.81
CA VAL A 41 -16.76 -1.63 3.88
C VAL A 41 -17.31 -2.04 5.24
N LYS A 42 -18.63 -2.31 5.32
CA LYS A 42 -19.28 -2.73 6.56
C LYS A 42 -18.71 -4.03 7.14
N GLN A 43 -18.48 -5.03 6.28
CA GLN A 43 -17.87 -6.29 6.74
C GLN A 43 -16.46 -6.05 7.29
N VAL A 44 -15.64 -5.24 6.60
CA VAL A 44 -14.30 -4.94 7.10
C VAL A 44 -14.37 -4.19 8.43
N GLN A 45 -15.26 -3.21 8.59
CA GLN A 45 -15.44 -2.48 9.84
C GLN A 45 -15.83 -3.39 11.02
N GLU A 46 -16.66 -4.41 10.76
CA GLU A 46 -17.11 -5.35 11.79
C GLU A 46 -16.07 -6.45 12.13
N GLU A 47 -15.18 -6.79 11.17
CA GLU A 47 -14.31 -7.98 11.25
C GLU A 47 -12.81 -7.63 11.20
N ILE A 48 -12.41 -6.36 11.20
CA ILE A 48 -11.01 -5.95 10.94
C ILE A 48 -10.01 -6.61 11.89
N ASP A 49 -10.34 -6.74 13.15
CA ASP A 49 -9.45 -7.35 14.14
C ASP A 49 -9.23 -8.84 13.85
N ASP A 50 -10.29 -9.56 13.48
CA ASP A 50 -10.22 -10.98 13.10
C ASP A 50 -9.44 -11.15 11.79
N ILE A 51 -9.63 -10.23 10.84
CA ILE A 51 -8.89 -10.23 9.57
C ILE A 51 -7.39 -10.04 9.82
N VAL A 52 -6.99 -9.11 10.68
CA VAL A 52 -5.59 -8.88 11.03
C VAL A 52 -5.00 -10.07 11.78
N ALA A 53 -5.73 -10.63 12.75
CA ALA A 53 -5.30 -11.82 13.48
C ALA A 53 -5.08 -13.02 12.55
N ASP A 54 -5.99 -13.25 11.59
CA ASP A 54 -5.82 -14.31 10.61
C ASP A 54 -4.66 -14.02 9.64
N THR A 55 -4.44 -12.76 9.28
CA THR A 55 -3.28 -12.34 8.48
C THR A 55 -1.95 -12.70 9.15
N LEU A 56 -1.81 -12.45 10.45
CA LEU A 56 -0.65 -12.88 11.24
C LEU A 56 -0.50 -14.41 11.28
N ASN A 57 -1.60 -15.15 11.42
CA ASN A 57 -1.61 -16.60 11.40
C ASN A 57 -1.19 -17.16 10.03
N ILE A 58 -1.60 -16.54 8.94
CA ILE A 58 -1.19 -16.90 7.58
C ILE A 58 0.31 -16.69 7.42
N LEU A 59 0.84 -15.51 7.79
CA LEU A 59 2.27 -15.22 7.73
C LEU A 59 3.08 -16.27 8.50
N ASN A 60 2.64 -16.59 9.72
CA ASN A 60 3.32 -17.57 10.56
C ASN A 60 3.35 -18.98 9.95
N ARG A 61 2.30 -19.36 9.23
CA ARG A 61 2.24 -20.64 8.48
C ARG A 61 3.18 -20.66 7.28
N ILE A 62 3.23 -19.55 6.53
CA ILE A 62 4.06 -19.42 5.32
C ILE A 62 5.54 -19.48 5.68
N TYR A 63 5.95 -18.75 6.70
CA TYR A 63 7.35 -18.68 7.15
C TYR A 63 7.64 -19.59 8.35
N LYS A 64 6.95 -20.74 8.44
CA LYS A 64 7.11 -21.70 9.54
C LYS A 64 8.57 -22.16 9.65
N GLY A 65 9.14 -22.05 10.87
CA GLY A 65 10.53 -22.43 11.15
C GLY A 65 11.58 -21.43 10.68
N LYS A 66 11.15 -20.28 10.14
CA LYS A 66 12.03 -19.19 9.70
C LYS A 66 11.67 -17.91 10.45
N TYR A 67 12.66 -17.07 10.73
CA TYR A 67 12.50 -15.71 11.27
C TYR A 67 11.64 -15.64 12.55
N GLU A 68 11.77 -16.62 13.45
CA GLU A 68 10.88 -16.78 14.61
C GLU A 68 10.91 -15.58 15.57
N SER A 69 12.11 -14.98 15.79
CA SER A 69 12.27 -13.78 16.61
C SER A 69 11.59 -12.57 15.98
N ASP A 70 11.81 -12.40 14.67
CA ASP A 70 11.30 -11.24 13.92
C ASP A 70 9.78 -11.32 13.78
N LYS A 71 9.24 -12.50 13.48
CA LYS A 71 7.80 -12.75 13.44
C LYS A 71 7.13 -12.50 14.79
N ARG A 72 7.77 -12.91 15.89
CA ARG A 72 7.25 -12.65 17.23
C ARG A 72 7.19 -11.15 17.52
N TYR A 73 8.27 -10.43 17.25
CA TYR A 73 8.31 -8.98 17.42
C TYR A 73 7.27 -8.26 16.57
N LEU A 74 7.18 -8.61 15.28
CA LEU A 74 6.19 -8.05 14.37
C LEU A 74 4.75 -8.34 14.83
N LYS A 75 4.48 -9.54 15.35
CA LYS A 75 3.19 -9.90 15.94
C LYS A 75 2.87 -9.04 17.15
N GLU A 76 3.80 -8.92 18.11
CA GLU A 76 3.63 -8.12 19.33
C GLU A 76 3.37 -6.65 18.98
N LEU A 77 4.07 -6.08 18.01
CA LEU A 77 3.87 -4.71 17.55
C LEU A 77 2.53 -4.53 16.84
N THR A 78 2.12 -5.51 16.03
CA THR A 78 0.79 -5.49 15.37
C THR A 78 -0.35 -5.57 16.38
N GLU A 79 -0.24 -6.47 17.37
CA GLU A 79 -1.23 -6.60 18.46
C GLU A 79 -1.28 -5.32 19.31
N MET A 80 -0.16 -4.65 19.54
CA MET A 80 -0.11 -3.36 20.21
C MET A 80 -0.82 -2.27 19.41
N ALA A 81 -0.64 -2.22 18.09
CA ALA A 81 -1.33 -1.28 17.21
C ALA A 81 -2.86 -1.47 17.28
N MET A 82 -3.35 -2.72 17.24
CA MET A 82 -4.78 -3.04 17.41
C MET A 82 -5.31 -2.60 18.78
N LEU A 83 -4.58 -2.91 19.85
CA LEU A 83 -4.98 -2.51 21.21
C LEU A 83 -5.07 -0.98 21.35
N LEU A 84 -4.09 -0.26 20.85
CA LEU A 84 -4.07 1.20 20.88
C LEU A 84 -5.18 1.79 20.02
N ALA A 85 -5.56 1.17 18.91
CA ALA A 85 -6.64 1.64 18.05
C ALA A 85 -7.99 1.67 18.78
N HIS A 86 -8.23 0.77 19.71
CA HIS A 86 -9.45 0.72 20.54
C HIS A 86 -9.33 1.45 21.89
N SER A 87 -8.20 2.07 22.18
CA SER A 87 -7.97 2.82 23.42
C SER A 87 -8.44 4.26 23.32
N ASN A 88 -8.49 4.97 24.46
CA ASN A 88 -8.83 6.40 24.53
C ASN A 88 -7.60 7.33 24.50
N ILE A 89 -6.41 6.80 24.21
CA ILE A 89 -5.18 7.58 24.09
C ILE A 89 -5.22 8.42 22.80
N SER A 90 -4.56 9.58 22.78
CA SER A 90 -4.49 10.40 21.56
C SER A 90 -3.73 9.69 20.43
N ASP A 91 -4.03 10.04 19.15
CA ASP A 91 -3.31 9.46 18.01
C ASP A 91 -1.80 9.70 18.14
N ALA A 92 -1.39 10.91 18.47
CA ALA A 92 0.02 11.25 18.64
C ALA A 92 0.72 10.43 19.74
N ASP A 93 0.05 10.17 20.87
CA ASP A 93 0.62 9.38 21.96
C ASP A 93 0.61 7.88 21.64
N ALA A 94 -0.36 7.40 20.87
CA ALA A 94 -0.40 6.03 20.39
C ALA A 94 0.72 5.78 19.37
N ILE A 95 0.83 6.63 18.35
CA ILE A 95 1.87 6.54 17.33
C ILE A 95 3.27 6.56 17.98
N ARG A 96 3.49 7.45 18.94
CA ARG A 96 4.77 7.51 19.65
C ARG A 96 5.16 6.22 20.38
N GLN A 97 4.18 5.40 20.77
CA GLN A 97 4.42 4.08 21.36
C GLN A 97 4.74 3.00 20.31
N LEU A 98 4.27 3.18 19.07
CA LEU A 98 4.51 2.25 17.96
C LEU A 98 5.85 2.50 17.25
N GLY A 99 6.41 3.69 17.38
CA GLY A 99 7.69 4.08 16.80
C GLY A 99 7.61 5.39 16.03
N GLU A 100 8.59 5.59 15.16
CA GLU A 100 8.72 6.79 14.32
C GLU A 100 8.44 6.50 12.83
N GLY A 101 8.22 5.24 12.44
CA GLY A 101 7.92 4.84 11.07
C GLY A 101 9.13 4.72 10.13
N TRP A 102 10.36 4.80 10.66
CA TRP A 102 11.58 4.68 9.85
C TRP A 102 11.90 3.25 9.42
N THR A 103 11.32 2.27 10.08
CA THR A 103 11.47 0.86 9.75
C THR A 103 10.13 0.28 9.27
N ALA A 104 10.19 -0.75 8.43
CA ALA A 104 8.98 -1.27 7.80
C ALA A 104 7.95 -1.82 8.80
N GLU A 105 8.39 -2.40 9.91
CA GLU A 105 7.51 -2.88 10.98
C GLU A 105 6.83 -1.75 11.74
N GLU A 106 7.53 -0.62 11.97
CA GLU A 106 6.94 0.57 12.58
C GLU A 106 5.95 1.23 11.64
N THR A 107 6.33 1.39 10.35
CA THR A 107 5.44 1.90 9.29
C THR A 107 4.15 1.08 9.22
N TRP A 108 4.27 -0.25 9.20
CA TRP A 108 3.14 -1.16 9.22
C TRP A 108 2.23 -0.93 10.43
N ALA A 109 2.82 -0.90 11.64
CA ALA A 109 2.07 -0.78 12.89
C ALA A 109 1.34 0.56 12.99
N ILE A 110 2.00 1.67 12.64
CA ILE A 110 1.40 3.01 12.64
C ILE A 110 0.28 3.10 11.61
N ALA A 111 0.52 2.65 10.39
CA ALA A 111 -0.48 2.66 9.33
C ALA A 111 -1.71 1.82 9.68
N LEU A 112 -1.50 0.62 10.23
CA LEU A 112 -2.56 -0.27 10.69
C LEU A 112 -3.37 0.37 11.83
N PHE A 113 -2.68 0.93 12.82
CA PHE A 113 -3.30 1.66 13.92
C PHE A 113 -4.22 2.77 13.41
N CYS A 114 -3.73 3.63 12.51
CA CYS A 114 -4.49 4.73 11.94
C CYS A 114 -5.71 4.22 11.14
N ALA A 115 -5.52 3.17 10.34
CA ALA A 115 -6.60 2.56 9.55
C ALA A 115 -7.70 1.94 10.44
N ILE A 116 -7.35 1.23 11.50
CA ILE A 116 -8.33 0.62 12.41
C ILE A 116 -9.05 1.70 13.23
N ARG A 117 -8.30 2.62 13.83
CA ARG A 117 -8.88 3.68 14.69
C ARG A 117 -9.87 4.57 13.95
N HIS A 118 -9.57 4.88 12.70
CA HIS A 118 -10.37 5.75 11.85
C HIS A 118 -11.00 4.99 10.68
N ILE A 119 -11.40 3.74 10.93
CA ILE A 119 -11.89 2.83 9.88
C ILE A 119 -13.16 3.33 9.20
N ASP A 120 -13.87 4.26 9.79
CA ASP A 120 -15.08 4.92 9.26
C ASP A 120 -14.78 6.17 8.42
N SER A 121 -13.53 6.64 8.39
CA SER A 121 -13.13 7.88 7.72
C SER A 121 -11.74 7.80 7.08
N VAL A 122 -11.70 7.67 5.76
CA VAL A 122 -10.43 7.73 5.00
C VAL A 122 -9.64 8.99 5.34
N GLU A 123 -10.32 10.14 5.42
CA GLU A 123 -9.70 11.43 5.70
C GLU A 123 -8.99 11.43 7.07
N ASN A 124 -9.70 11.02 8.11
CA ASN A 124 -9.12 10.99 9.45
C ASN A 124 -7.97 9.99 9.58
N ALA A 125 -8.08 8.82 8.92
CA ALA A 125 -7.01 7.82 8.91
C ALA A 125 -5.73 8.38 8.28
N ILE A 126 -5.84 9.04 7.13
CA ILE A 126 -4.69 9.67 6.47
C ILE A 126 -4.15 10.85 7.28
N ILE A 127 -5.02 11.73 7.80
CA ILE A 127 -4.58 12.85 8.67
C ILE A 127 -3.79 12.32 9.86
N ALA A 128 -4.27 11.29 10.55
CA ALA A 128 -3.55 10.70 11.67
C ALA A 128 -2.20 10.11 11.23
N SER A 129 -2.15 9.40 10.09
CA SER A 129 -0.95 8.72 9.62
C SER A 129 0.14 9.66 9.08
N VAL A 130 -0.17 10.92 8.77
CA VAL A 130 0.83 11.90 8.27
C VAL A 130 1.14 13.03 9.26
N ASN A 131 0.45 13.11 10.40
CA ASN A 131 0.65 14.17 11.40
C ASN A 131 1.39 13.66 12.65
N HIS A 132 2.60 13.18 12.46
CA HIS A 132 3.52 12.79 13.54
C HIS A 132 4.96 13.19 13.19
N ASP A 133 5.86 13.11 14.15
CA ASP A 133 7.23 13.63 14.02
C ASP A 133 8.18 12.69 13.25
N GLY A 134 7.72 11.50 12.84
CA GLY A 134 8.53 10.47 12.17
C GLY A 134 8.37 10.48 10.64
N ASP A 135 8.54 9.30 10.03
CA ASP A 135 8.46 9.05 8.58
C ASP A 135 6.99 9.03 8.09
N SER A 136 6.42 10.22 7.98
CA SER A 136 4.99 10.42 7.72
C SER A 136 4.56 10.11 6.28
N ASP A 137 5.43 10.17 5.30
CA ASP A 137 5.14 9.79 3.92
C ASP A 137 5.04 8.27 3.77
N SER A 138 5.92 7.50 4.40
CA SER A 138 5.83 6.04 4.43
C SER A 138 4.58 5.55 5.16
N THR A 139 4.29 6.07 6.36
CA THR A 139 3.10 5.67 7.12
C THR A 139 1.81 6.09 6.44
N GLY A 140 1.77 7.30 5.85
CA GLY A 140 0.65 7.77 5.04
C GLY A 140 0.42 6.92 3.78
N SER A 141 1.49 6.53 3.09
CA SER A 141 1.41 5.66 1.91
C SER A 141 0.82 4.29 2.26
N VAL A 142 1.29 3.63 3.32
CA VAL A 142 0.77 2.31 3.72
C VAL A 142 -0.67 2.41 4.24
N CYS A 143 -1.00 3.43 5.04
CA CYS A 143 -2.37 3.69 5.49
C CYS A 143 -3.30 3.93 4.29
N GLY A 144 -2.86 4.72 3.32
CA GLY A 144 -3.58 4.97 2.07
C GLY A 144 -3.85 3.70 1.26
N ASN A 145 -2.91 2.76 1.21
CA ASN A 145 -3.13 1.45 0.59
C ASN A 145 -4.23 0.66 1.31
N ILE A 146 -4.21 0.62 2.64
CA ILE A 146 -5.22 -0.10 3.43
C ILE A 146 -6.61 0.54 3.24
N MET A 147 -6.72 1.84 3.44
CA MET A 147 -8.00 2.55 3.32
C MET A 147 -8.52 2.55 1.87
N GLY A 148 -7.63 2.68 0.88
CA GLY A 148 -7.98 2.57 -0.52
C GLY A 148 -8.50 1.20 -0.91
N ALA A 149 -7.94 0.13 -0.35
CA ALA A 149 -8.42 -1.24 -0.56
C ALA A 149 -9.80 -1.48 0.08
N ILE A 150 -10.08 -0.85 1.23
CA ILE A 150 -11.36 -0.96 1.94
C ILE A 150 -12.46 -0.18 1.20
N TYR A 151 -12.19 1.06 0.85
CA TYR A 151 -13.21 1.98 0.33
C TYR A 151 -13.32 2.02 -1.20
N GLY A 152 -12.23 1.74 -1.89
CA GLY A 152 -12.15 1.82 -3.35
C GLY A 152 -11.98 3.26 -3.88
N TYR A 153 -11.44 3.36 -5.09
CA TYR A 153 -11.10 4.62 -5.74
C TYR A 153 -12.33 5.53 -5.96
N GLU A 154 -13.45 4.98 -6.43
CA GLU A 154 -14.65 5.77 -6.72
C GLU A 154 -15.22 6.47 -5.47
N HIS A 155 -15.21 5.80 -4.32
CA HIS A 155 -15.64 6.39 -3.06
C HIS A 155 -14.77 7.59 -2.66
N ILE A 156 -13.46 7.47 -2.79
CA ILE A 156 -12.49 8.54 -2.44
C ILE A 156 -12.65 9.71 -3.41
N LYS A 157 -12.81 9.44 -4.69
CA LYS A 157 -13.01 10.41 -5.75
C LYS A 157 -14.31 11.20 -5.59
N GLU A 158 -15.43 10.52 -5.35
CA GLU A 158 -16.75 11.16 -5.20
C GLU A 158 -16.80 12.09 -3.99
N ARG A 159 -16.11 11.75 -2.91
CA ARG A 159 -16.02 12.59 -1.71
C ARG A 159 -15.03 13.74 -1.83
N ASN A 160 -14.23 13.75 -2.89
CA ASN A 160 -13.23 14.79 -3.16
C ASN A 160 -12.27 15.04 -1.97
N ILE A 161 -11.93 13.96 -1.26
CA ILE A 161 -11.09 13.98 -0.06
C ILE A 161 -9.71 14.55 -0.44
N PHE A 162 -9.18 15.46 0.38
CA PHE A 162 -7.89 16.14 0.19
C PHE A 162 -7.77 17.05 -1.03
N CYS A 163 -8.89 17.42 -1.67
CA CYS A 163 -8.85 18.31 -2.79
C CYS A 163 -9.14 19.75 -2.37
N PRO A 164 -8.39 20.73 -2.87
CA PRO A 164 -8.75 22.14 -2.74
C PRO A 164 -10.15 22.40 -3.31
N GLU A 165 -10.86 23.39 -2.73
CA GLU A 165 -12.21 23.72 -3.17
C GLU A 165 -12.28 23.95 -4.69
N GLY A 166 -13.20 23.25 -5.35
CA GLY A 166 -13.41 23.32 -6.79
C GLY A 166 -12.45 22.52 -7.67
N LYS A 167 -11.51 21.76 -7.08
CA LYS A 167 -10.62 20.86 -7.82
C LYS A 167 -11.02 19.40 -7.63
N LYS A 168 -10.69 18.57 -8.62
CA LYS A 168 -10.85 17.11 -8.55
C LYS A 168 -9.56 16.46 -8.07
N LEU A 169 -9.65 15.23 -7.55
CA LEU A 169 -8.51 14.46 -7.08
C LEU A 169 -7.44 14.32 -8.16
N GLU A 170 -7.84 14.00 -9.39
CA GLU A 170 -6.94 13.83 -10.53
C GLU A 170 -6.21 15.13 -10.92
N GLU A 171 -6.76 16.30 -10.58
CA GLU A 171 -6.16 17.61 -10.87
C GLU A 171 -5.17 18.05 -9.78
N THR A 172 -5.22 17.40 -8.61
CA THR A 172 -4.38 17.72 -7.45
C THR A 172 -3.21 16.78 -7.27
N LEU A 173 -3.35 15.54 -7.76
CA LEU A 173 -2.28 14.55 -7.66
C LEU A 173 -1.21 14.80 -8.74
N GLU A 174 0.04 14.91 -8.31
CA GLU A 174 1.16 14.91 -9.24
C GLU A 174 1.22 13.56 -9.99
N LEU A 175 1.45 13.62 -11.30
CA LEU A 175 1.49 12.44 -12.18
C LEU A 175 0.19 11.59 -12.18
N SER A 176 -0.94 12.19 -11.87
CA SER A 176 -2.24 11.50 -11.78
C SER A 176 -2.55 10.62 -12.99
N GLU A 177 -2.27 11.07 -14.21
CA GLU A 177 -2.49 10.30 -15.44
C GLU A 177 -1.67 9.01 -15.47
N ILE A 178 -0.42 9.04 -15.00
CA ILE A 178 0.45 7.86 -14.93
C ILE A 178 -0.04 6.92 -13.82
N ILE A 179 -0.39 7.45 -12.64
CA ILE A 179 -0.90 6.65 -11.52
C ILE A 179 -2.16 5.89 -11.92
N LEU A 180 -3.11 6.59 -12.55
CA LEU A 180 -4.37 5.99 -13.00
C LEU A 180 -4.14 4.96 -14.12
N ALA A 181 -3.22 5.26 -15.05
CA ALA A 181 -2.88 4.32 -16.11
C ALA A 181 -2.26 3.03 -15.57
N LEU A 182 -1.35 3.13 -14.58
CA LEU A 182 -0.74 1.97 -13.93
C LEU A 182 -1.76 1.17 -13.12
N ALA A 183 -2.65 1.85 -12.40
CA ALA A 183 -3.73 1.19 -11.65
C ALA A 183 -4.67 0.41 -12.57
N ASP A 184 -5.02 0.97 -13.74
CA ASP A 184 -5.84 0.31 -14.75
C ASP A 184 -5.12 -0.91 -15.35
N ASP A 185 -3.86 -0.78 -15.73
CA ASP A 185 -3.06 -1.89 -16.26
C ASP A 185 -2.91 -3.02 -15.22
N LEU A 186 -2.70 -2.69 -13.96
CA LEU A 186 -2.64 -3.69 -12.87
C LEU A 186 -4.00 -4.38 -12.68
N SER A 187 -5.10 -3.62 -12.69
CA SER A 187 -6.44 -4.17 -12.48
C SER A 187 -6.90 -5.07 -13.62
N THR A 188 -6.50 -4.77 -14.85
CA THR A 188 -6.82 -5.56 -16.05
C THR A 188 -5.85 -6.71 -16.30
N GLY A 189 -4.79 -6.83 -15.50
CA GLY A 189 -3.76 -7.85 -15.66
C GLY A 189 -2.93 -7.64 -16.94
N CYS A 190 -2.64 -6.39 -17.29
CA CYS A 190 -1.79 -6.05 -18.44
C CYS A 190 -0.39 -6.66 -18.25
N ILE A 191 0.00 -7.52 -19.20
CA ILE A 191 1.31 -8.18 -19.20
C ILE A 191 2.32 -7.52 -20.15
N ILE A 192 1.93 -6.42 -20.80
CA ILE A 192 2.79 -5.73 -21.76
C ILE A 192 3.89 -4.99 -21.01
N SER A 193 5.13 -5.16 -21.43
CA SER A 193 6.31 -4.52 -20.85
C SER A 193 7.08 -3.69 -21.87
N GLU A 194 8.00 -2.84 -21.42
CA GLU A 194 8.90 -2.08 -22.31
C GLU A 194 9.80 -2.98 -23.16
N TYR A 195 10.04 -4.20 -22.74
CA TYR A 195 10.91 -5.17 -23.43
C TYR A 195 10.20 -5.95 -24.54
N ASP A 196 8.87 -5.87 -24.62
CA ASP A 196 8.13 -6.54 -25.69
C ASP A 196 8.34 -5.83 -27.04
N PRO A 197 8.36 -6.58 -28.16
CA PRO A 197 8.48 -6.00 -29.50
C PRO A 197 7.37 -4.98 -29.81
N ILE A 198 7.72 -3.88 -30.50
CA ILE A 198 6.76 -2.77 -30.83
C ILE A 198 5.88 -3.09 -32.06
N ASP A 199 5.83 -4.32 -32.50
CA ASP A 199 5.18 -4.74 -33.75
C ASP A 199 3.69 -5.09 -33.57
N THR A 200 3.21 -5.23 -32.33
CA THR A 200 1.78 -5.48 -32.09
C THR A 200 0.98 -4.19 -31.90
N PRO A 201 -0.31 -4.15 -32.30
CA PRO A 201 -1.18 -3.00 -32.07
C PRO A 201 -1.29 -2.65 -30.58
N GLU A 202 -1.41 -3.65 -29.70
CA GLU A 202 -1.54 -3.52 -28.27
C GLU A 202 -0.29 -2.86 -27.66
N LYS A 203 0.91 -3.31 -28.09
CA LYS A 203 2.17 -2.72 -27.65
C LYS A 203 2.33 -1.28 -28.11
N ARG A 204 1.91 -0.95 -29.33
CA ARG A 204 1.93 0.45 -29.82
C ARG A 204 1.01 1.33 -28.99
N GLN A 205 -0.18 0.86 -28.68
CA GLN A 205 -1.14 1.59 -27.85
C GLN A 205 -0.61 1.82 -26.43
N TRP A 206 -0.03 0.78 -25.82
CA TRP A 206 0.64 0.86 -24.52
C TRP A 206 1.79 1.88 -24.55
N TYR A 207 2.66 1.78 -25.56
CA TYR A 207 3.79 2.70 -25.71
C TYR A 207 3.34 4.16 -25.89
N GLU A 208 2.34 4.42 -26.71
CA GLU A 208 1.78 5.75 -26.88
C GLU A 208 1.18 6.32 -25.59
N ARG A 209 0.50 5.47 -24.80
CA ARG A 209 -0.06 5.83 -23.50
C ARG A 209 1.02 6.32 -22.55
N TYR A 210 2.06 5.55 -22.33
CA TYR A 210 3.11 5.89 -21.37
C TYR A 210 4.13 6.92 -21.89
N CYS A 211 4.45 6.92 -23.17
CA CYS A 211 5.37 7.89 -23.74
C CYS A 211 4.83 9.32 -23.77
N LYS A 212 3.51 9.51 -23.88
CA LYS A 212 2.88 10.83 -23.83
C LYS A 212 2.83 11.41 -22.41
N MET A 213 2.89 10.58 -21.40
CA MET A 213 2.78 10.94 -19.98
C MET A 213 4.13 11.35 -19.35
N ARG A 214 5.22 11.39 -20.11
CA ARG A 214 6.52 11.78 -19.56
C ARG A 214 6.52 13.24 -19.10
N PRO A 215 6.87 13.53 -17.83
CA PRO A 215 7.06 14.88 -17.38
C PRO A 215 8.08 15.61 -18.26
N ALA A 216 7.83 16.87 -18.57
CA ALA A 216 8.79 17.73 -19.26
C ALA A 216 10.09 17.79 -18.43
N GLY A 217 11.19 17.24 -18.95
CA GLY A 217 12.50 17.23 -18.27
C GLY A 217 13.13 15.85 -18.08
N ILE A 218 12.41 14.76 -18.25
CA ILE A 218 13.03 13.45 -18.34
C ILE A 218 13.57 13.29 -19.77
N HIS A 219 14.90 13.43 -19.90
CA HIS A 219 15.56 13.23 -21.19
C HIS A 219 15.26 11.85 -21.75
N SER A 220 14.79 11.80 -23.00
CA SER A 220 14.52 10.58 -23.73
C SER A 220 15.71 9.63 -23.62
N ILE A 221 15.52 8.46 -23.03
CA ILE A 221 16.40 7.34 -23.29
C ILE A 221 16.22 7.06 -24.77
N SER A 222 17.21 7.41 -25.59
CA SER A 222 17.19 7.10 -27.02
C SER A 222 17.22 5.58 -27.14
N LEU A 223 16.13 5.02 -27.68
CA LEU A 223 16.11 3.62 -28.07
C LEU A 223 17.30 3.35 -29.00
N PRO A 224 18.02 2.24 -28.82
CA PRO A 224 19.09 1.88 -29.73
C PRO A 224 18.52 1.87 -31.15
N LYS A 225 19.12 2.64 -32.07
CA LYS A 225 18.77 2.57 -33.48
C LYS A 225 19.09 1.17 -33.94
N ASN A 226 18.06 0.41 -34.33
CA ASN A 226 18.27 -0.84 -35.05
C ASN A 226 19.10 -0.51 -36.30
N ASN A 227 20.37 -0.85 -36.26
CA ASN A 227 21.18 -0.89 -37.48
C ASN A 227 20.60 -2.00 -38.34
N GLN A 228 20.06 -1.61 -39.48
CA GLN A 228 19.75 -2.48 -40.59
C GLN A 228 21.03 -3.08 -41.15
#